data_83979a95255ca23b5bd5017c93be8126
#
_entry.id   83979a95255ca23b5bd5017c93be8126
#
_cell.length_a   1.000
_cell.length_b   1.000
_cell.length_c   1.000
_cell.angle_alpha   90.00
_cell.angle_beta   90.00
_cell.angle_gamma   90.00
#
_symmetry.space_group_name_H-M   'P 1'
#
loop_
_entity.id
_entity.type
_entity.pdbx_description
1 polymer ?
#
loop_
_entity_poly.entity_id
_entity_poly.type
_entity_poly.pdbx_seq_one_letter_code
_entity_poly.pdbx_strand_id
1 'polypeptide(L)'
;MIHSNYAYKIVRPGTKKRKRTDALVFLLLFPLLVFAQQWDYPLIKGYGGIQFSEEIAEPFAAEERYQLLFDITSEARKGGANRSLWRVARTLNLLAASSVPQENIEIVVALHGGATKMALSNEAYQSLFQKNNPDVKLLEILAQHKVRFFVCSQAMIARSYPLDQLHPNVKATLSALTVVANYQKKGYILMP
;
A
#
# COMPACT_ATOMS: atom_id res chain seq x y z
N MET A 1 77.33 -70.31 -34.15
CA MET A 1 77.17 -68.83 -34.11
C MET A 1 76.12 -68.51 -35.16
N ILE A 2 74.87 -68.35 -34.79
CA ILE A 2 73.74 -67.99 -35.72
C ILE A 2 72.98 -66.91 -35.04
N HIS A 3 73.09 -65.66 -35.57
CA HIS A 3 72.30 -64.53 -35.15
C HIS A 3 70.99 -64.58 -35.90
N SER A 4 69.86 -64.69 -35.16
CA SER A 4 68.51 -64.56 -35.71
C SER A 4 67.99 -63.17 -35.34
N ASN A 5 67.77 -62.33 -36.38
CA ASN A 5 67.14 -61.03 -36.27
C ASN A 5 65.60 -61.19 -36.40
N TYR A 6 64.94 -61.03 -35.32
CA TYR A 6 63.46 -60.86 -35.36
C TYR A 6 63.11 -59.39 -35.41
N ALA A 7 62.58 -58.92 -36.56
CA ALA A 7 62.05 -57.60 -36.73
C ALA A 7 60.56 -57.57 -36.23
N TYR A 8 60.31 -56.85 -35.16
CA TYR A 8 59.00 -56.62 -34.66
C TYR A 8 58.26 -55.53 -35.54
N LYS A 9 57.17 -55.92 -36.15
CA LYS A 9 56.31 -55.04 -36.93
C LYS A 9 55.40 -54.30 -35.98
N ILE A 10 55.67 -53.00 -35.75
CA ILE A 10 54.81 -52.14 -34.92
C ILE A 10 53.54 -51.83 -35.72
N VAL A 11 52.39 -52.41 -35.30
CA VAL A 11 51.09 -52.06 -35.79
C VAL A 11 50.59 -50.80 -35.07
N ARG A 12 50.44 -49.67 -35.76
CA ARG A 12 49.85 -48.48 -35.24
C ARG A 12 48.33 -48.63 -35.17
N PRO A 13 47.67 -48.36 -34.02
CA PRO A 13 46.24 -48.39 -33.93
C PRO A 13 45.62 -47.22 -34.70
N GLY A 14 44.65 -47.51 -35.55
CA GLY A 14 43.93 -46.50 -36.35
C GLY A 14 43.18 -45.54 -35.47
N THR A 15 43.35 -44.28 -35.74
CA THR A 15 42.59 -43.17 -35.10
C THR A 15 41.13 -43.24 -35.57
N LYS A 16 40.24 -43.72 -34.67
CA LYS A 16 38.79 -43.58 -34.85
C LYS A 16 38.44 -42.09 -34.78
N LYS A 17 38.05 -41.49 -35.91
CA LYS A 17 37.41 -40.17 -35.99
C LYS A 17 36.12 -40.24 -35.18
N ARG A 18 36.12 -39.62 -34.00
CA ARG A 18 34.92 -39.38 -33.20
C ARG A 18 34.05 -38.35 -33.93
N LYS A 19 32.94 -38.79 -34.50
CA LYS A 19 31.91 -37.88 -35.02
C LYS A 19 31.39 -37.05 -33.83
N ARG A 20 31.72 -35.75 -33.79
CA ARG A 20 31.07 -34.79 -32.90
C ARG A 20 29.63 -34.64 -33.38
N THR A 21 28.71 -35.24 -32.69
CA THR A 21 27.28 -34.90 -32.76
C THR A 21 27.14 -33.58 -32.03
N ASP A 22 27.10 -32.48 -32.75
CA ASP A 22 26.74 -31.18 -32.21
C ASP A 22 25.24 -31.28 -31.87
N ALA A 23 24.98 -31.65 -30.60
CA ALA A 23 23.63 -31.53 -30.00
C ALA A 23 23.35 -30.03 -29.87
N LEU A 24 22.61 -29.48 -30.83
CA LEU A 24 22.00 -28.16 -30.76
C LEU A 24 21.03 -28.21 -29.57
N VAL A 25 21.48 -27.74 -28.40
CA VAL A 25 20.62 -27.51 -27.25
C VAL A 25 19.76 -26.30 -27.62
N PHE A 26 18.58 -26.53 -28.18
CA PHE A 26 17.52 -25.54 -28.31
C PHE A 26 17.07 -25.18 -26.88
N LEU A 27 17.70 -24.18 -26.30
CA LEU A 27 17.26 -23.57 -25.05
C LEU A 27 15.95 -22.85 -25.39
N LEU A 28 14.82 -23.53 -25.22
CA LEU A 28 13.49 -22.95 -25.26
C LEU A 28 13.43 -21.88 -24.16
N LEU A 29 13.73 -20.63 -24.52
CA LEU A 29 13.39 -19.45 -23.75
C LEU A 29 11.87 -19.37 -23.73
N PHE A 30 11.25 -20.10 -22.81
CA PHE A 30 9.87 -19.89 -22.45
C PHE A 30 9.82 -18.50 -21.77
N PRO A 31 9.14 -17.50 -22.35
CA PRO A 31 8.95 -16.26 -21.66
C PRO A 31 8.15 -16.59 -20.39
N LEU A 32 8.80 -16.51 -19.24
CA LEU A 32 8.11 -16.44 -17.96
C LEU A 32 7.27 -15.17 -18.01
N LEU A 33 6.01 -15.30 -18.43
CA LEU A 33 4.99 -14.27 -18.23
C LEU A 33 4.83 -14.13 -16.72
N VAL A 34 5.66 -13.30 -16.13
CA VAL A 34 5.44 -12.79 -14.78
C VAL A 34 4.18 -11.95 -14.90
N PHE A 35 3.03 -12.54 -14.57
CA PHE A 35 1.82 -11.78 -14.32
C PHE A 35 2.12 -10.89 -13.11
N ALA A 36 2.58 -9.69 -13.38
CA ALA A 36 2.70 -8.67 -12.35
C ALA A 36 1.29 -8.48 -11.79
N GLN A 37 1.12 -8.81 -10.51
CA GLN A 37 -0.14 -8.66 -9.79
C GLN A 37 -0.54 -7.19 -9.85
N GLN A 38 -1.48 -6.86 -10.73
CA GLN A 38 -1.90 -5.48 -10.96
C GLN A 38 -2.90 -5.09 -9.87
N TRP A 39 -2.56 -4.03 -9.13
CA TRP A 39 -3.44 -3.43 -8.14
C TRP A 39 -4.38 -2.44 -8.81
N ASP A 40 -5.67 -2.54 -8.50
CA ASP A 40 -6.68 -1.61 -8.96
C ASP A 40 -6.89 -0.47 -7.97
N TYR A 41 -7.22 0.70 -8.51
CA TYR A 41 -7.49 1.92 -7.78
C TYR A 41 -8.78 2.57 -8.30
N PRO A 42 -9.95 2.01 -8.04
CA PRO A 42 -11.20 2.47 -8.65
C PRO A 42 -11.50 3.95 -8.39
N LEU A 43 -11.21 4.42 -7.17
CA LEU A 43 -11.52 5.80 -6.76
C LEU A 43 -10.27 6.58 -6.36
N ILE A 44 -9.44 6.05 -5.48
CA ILE A 44 -8.25 6.74 -4.93
C ILE A 44 -6.99 6.29 -5.66
N LYS A 45 -6.59 7.02 -6.68
CA LYS A 45 -5.42 6.67 -7.52
C LYS A 45 -4.11 6.70 -6.72
N GLY A 46 -3.32 5.63 -6.82
CA GLY A 46 -2.00 5.50 -6.22
C GLY A 46 -1.97 5.13 -4.72
N TYR A 47 -3.13 5.08 -4.06
CA TYR A 47 -3.24 4.70 -2.66
C TYR A 47 -4.34 3.66 -2.46
N GLY A 48 -4.15 2.79 -1.48
CA GLY A 48 -5.20 1.85 -1.11
C GLY A 48 -5.55 0.83 -2.18
N GLY A 49 -4.61 0.42 -3.02
CA GLY A 49 -4.84 -0.55 -4.09
C GLY A 49 -5.52 -1.82 -3.58
N ILE A 50 -6.44 -2.35 -4.39
CA ILE A 50 -7.24 -3.54 -4.14
C ILE A 50 -7.07 -4.56 -5.26
N GLN A 51 -7.52 -5.76 -5.01
CA GLN A 51 -7.83 -6.76 -6.01
C GLN A 51 -9.26 -7.21 -5.74
N PHE A 52 -10.13 -6.89 -6.66
CA PHE A 52 -11.54 -7.23 -6.54
C PHE A 52 -11.86 -8.40 -7.46
N SER A 53 -12.64 -9.36 -6.97
CA SER A 53 -13.20 -10.45 -7.72
C SER A 53 -14.64 -10.66 -7.29
N GLU A 54 -15.54 -10.83 -8.23
CA GLU A 54 -16.96 -11.11 -7.97
C GLU A 54 -17.17 -12.48 -7.29
N GLU A 55 -16.18 -13.37 -7.40
CA GLU A 55 -16.22 -14.70 -6.78
C GLU A 55 -15.90 -14.67 -5.28
N ILE A 56 -15.40 -13.51 -4.76
CA ILE A 56 -15.07 -13.36 -3.34
C ILE A 56 -16.35 -12.98 -2.56
N ALA A 57 -16.63 -13.74 -1.50
CA ALA A 57 -17.74 -13.47 -0.61
C ALA A 57 -17.58 -12.12 0.15
N GLU A 58 -18.70 -11.61 0.69
CA GLU A 58 -18.77 -10.43 1.55
C GLU A 58 -18.27 -9.12 0.91
N PRO A 59 -18.67 -8.76 -0.33
CA PRO A 59 -18.49 -7.40 -0.83
C PRO A 59 -19.36 -6.42 -0.03
N PHE A 60 -19.10 -5.12 -0.16
CA PHE A 60 -20.04 -4.12 0.34
C PHE A 60 -21.34 -4.19 -0.46
N ALA A 61 -22.49 -4.11 0.22
CA ALA A 61 -23.80 -4.05 -0.45
C ALA A 61 -24.01 -2.66 -1.06
N ALA A 62 -24.29 -2.58 -2.36
CA ALA A 62 -24.37 -1.33 -3.10
C ALA A 62 -25.47 -0.38 -2.59
N GLU A 63 -26.57 -0.94 -2.09
CA GLU A 63 -27.75 -0.21 -1.63
C GLU A 63 -27.61 0.34 -0.21
N GLU A 64 -26.62 -0.13 0.54
CA GLU A 64 -26.43 0.22 1.94
C GLU A 64 -25.70 1.56 2.11
N ARG A 65 -25.93 2.17 3.27
CA ARG A 65 -25.23 3.38 3.71
C ARG A 65 -24.12 3.01 4.68
N TYR A 66 -22.92 3.51 4.40
CA TYR A 66 -21.74 3.23 5.20
C TYR A 66 -21.27 4.46 5.94
N GLN A 67 -21.45 4.47 7.24
CA GLN A 67 -20.93 5.48 8.17
C GLN A 67 -19.76 4.88 8.94
N LEU A 68 -18.55 5.25 8.52
CA LEU A 68 -17.31 4.61 8.99
C LEU A 68 -16.45 5.59 9.79
N LEU A 69 -15.90 5.10 10.90
CA LEU A 69 -15.03 5.85 11.78
C LEU A 69 -13.67 5.16 11.89
N PHE A 70 -12.60 5.90 11.58
CA PHE A 70 -11.23 5.44 11.77
C PHE A 70 -10.57 6.16 12.94
N ASP A 71 -10.10 5.39 13.93
CA ASP A 71 -9.32 5.92 15.06
C ASP A 71 -7.83 5.68 14.79
N ILE A 72 -7.10 6.74 14.43
CA ILE A 72 -5.73 6.65 13.93
C ILE A 72 -4.74 7.18 14.97
N THR A 73 -3.93 6.26 15.51
CA THR A 73 -2.91 6.56 16.52
C THR A 73 -1.48 6.37 16.02
N SER A 74 -1.28 5.48 15.04
CA SER A 74 0.03 5.04 14.59
C SER A 74 0.64 5.98 13.55
N GLU A 75 1.96 6.14 13.59
CA GLU A 75 2.74 6.84 12.56
C GLU A 75 3.38 5.89 11.52
N ALA A 76 3.05 4.58 11.59
CA ALA A 76 3.56 3.59 10.65
C ALA A 76 3.23 3.96 9.20
N ARG A 77 4.17 3.69 8.28
CA ARG A 77 4.09 4.14 6.89
C ARG A 77 3.89 2.98 5.91
N LYS A 78 3.24 3.29 4.78
CA LYS A 78 3.09 2.40 3.63
C LYS A 78 2.98 3.24 2.35
N GLY A 79 3.79 2.93 1.33
CA GLY A 79 3.72 3.63 0.05
C GLY A 79 3.93 5.14 0.15
N GLY A 80 4.82 5.60 1.04
CA GLY A 80 5.08 7.03 1.24
C GLY A 80 4.08 7.76 2.15
N ALA A 81 2.93 7.18 2.48
CA ALA A 81 1.90 7.76 3.34
C ALA A 81 1.73 7.00 4.66
N ASN A 82 1.00 7.58 5.60
CA ASN A 82 0.61 6.87 6.82
C ASN A 82 -0.20 5.62 6.47
N ARG A 83 0.13 4.49 7.12
CA ARG A 83 -0.50 3.19 6.86
C ARG A 83 -2.02 3.21 7.08
N SER A 84 -2.48 3.92 8.10
CA SER A 84 -3.91 3.97 8.42
C SER A 84 -4.68 4.88 7.45
N LEU A 85 -4.11 6.01 7.00
CA LEU A 85 -4.68 6.80 5.91
C LEU A 85 -4.72 5.99 4.60
N TRP A 86 -3.68 5.20 4.34
CA TRP A 86 -3.66 4.30 3.19
C TRP A 86 -4.78 3.25 3.28
N ARG A 87 -5.15 2.80 4.51
CA ARG A 87 -6.30 1.91 4.75
C ARG A 87 -7.63 2.62 4.48
N VAL A 88 -7.78 3.89 4.88
CA VAL A 88 -8.97 4.71 4.52
C VAL A 88 -9.13 4.77 3.00
N ALA A 89 -8.05 5.03 2.26
CA ALA A 89 -8.06 5.02 0.81
C ALA A 89 -8.46 3.65 0.24
N ARG A 90 -7.97 2.56 0.83
CA ARG A 90 -8.36 1.19 0.43
C ARG A 90 -9.84 0.93 0.65
N THR A 91 -10.39 1.38 1.78
CA THR A 91 -11.82 1.22 2.06
C THR A 91 -12.69 1.96 1.03
N LEU A 92 -12.31 3.17 0.64
CA LEU A 92 -12.98 3.90 -0.45
C LEU A 92 -12.89 3.17 -1.79
N ASN A 93 -11.74 2.59 -2.11
CA ASN A 93 -11.58 1.79 -3.33
C ASN A 93 -12.44 0.51 -3.31
N LEU A 94 -12.55 -0.15 -2.15
CA LEU A 94 -13.41 -1.33 -2.00
C LEU A 94 -14.90 -0.96 -2.13
N LEU A 95 -15.34 0.13 -1.51
CA LEU A 95 -16.71 0.63 -1.64
C LEU A 95 -17.03 0.97 -3.10
N ALA A 96 -16.13 1.65 -3.80
CA ALA A 96 -16.29 1.97 -5.22
C ALA A 96 -16.32 0.71 -6.10
N ALA A 97 -15.46 -0.27 -5.84
CA ALA A 97 -15.46 -1.55 -6.56
C ALA A 97 -16.75 -2.36 -6.33
N SER A 98 -17.38 -2.19 -5.17
CA SER A 98 -18.66 -2.79 -4.82
C SER A 98 -19.86 -1.94 -5.30
N SER A 99 -19.62 -0.93 -6.13
CA SER A 99 -20.66 -0.05 -6.71
C SER A 99 -21.47 0.74 -5.67
N VAL A 100 -20.95 0.98 -4.47
CA VAL A 100 -21.61 1.82 -3.47
C VAL A 100 -21.58 3.28 -3.92
N PRO A 101 -22.73 3.97 -4.04
CA PRO A 101 -22.78 5.38 -4.44
C PRO A 101 -22.05 6.28 -3.43
N GLN A 102 -21.35 7.30 -3.93
CA GLN A 102 -20.56 8.22 -3.09
C GLN A 102 -21.41 8.94 -2.02
N GLU A 103 -22.67 9.20 -2.29
CA GLU A 103 -23.64 9.80 -1.35
C GLU A 103 -23.99 8.88 -0.17
N ASN A 104 -23.81 7.58 -0.33
CA ASN A 104 -24.04 6.58 0.70
C ASN A 104 -22.81 6.36 1.59
N ILE A 105 -21.70 7.08 1.35
CA ILE A 105 -20.44 6.89 2.07
C ILE A 105 -20.14 8.11 2.94
N GLU A 106 -20.03 7.90 4.23
CA GLU A 106 -19.53 8.89 5.18
C GLU A 106 -18.35 8.32 5.96
N ILE A 107 -17.20 8.99 5.86
CA ILE A 107 -15.98 8.59 6.59
C ILE A 107 -15.52 9.72 7.51
N VAL A 108 -15.26 9.35 8.75
CA VAL A 108 -14.66 10.21 9.77
C VAL A 108 -13.36 9.61 10.24
N VAL A 109 -12.35 10.45 10.43
CA VAL A 109 -11.04 10.08 10.92
C VAL A 109 -10.71 10.90 12.16
N ALA A 110 -10.41 10.23 13.26
CA ALA A 110 -9.88 10.83 14.49
C ALA A 110 -8.36 10.60 14.54
N LEU A 111 -7.58 11.69 14.61
CA LEU A 111 -6.12 11.68 14.65
C LEU A 111 -5.63 11.96 16.06
N HIS A 112 -4.83 11.06 16.64
CA HIS A 112 -4.17 11.27 17.91
C HIS A 112 -2.90 10.39 18.07
N GLY A 113 -2.30 10.35 19.25
CA GLY A 113 -1.08 9.56 19.45
C GLY A 113 0.04 9.98 18.51
N GLY A 114 0.74 9.02 17.91
CA GLY A 114 1.80 9.28 16.92
C GLY A 114 1.28 9.90 15.61
N ALA A 115 0.00 9.71 15.31
CA ALA A 115 -0.64 10.27 14.12
C ALA A 115 -0.93 11.78 14.19
N THR A 116 -0.84 12.39 15.38
CA THR A 116 -1.16 13.81 15.61
C THR A 116 -0.43 14.75 14.64
N LYS A 117 0.85 14.50 14.36
CA LYS A 117 1.66 15.36 13.47
C LYS A 117 1.17 15.42 12.02
N MET A 118 0.38 14.44 11.57
CA MET A 118 -0.21 14.46 10.21
C MET A 118 -1.20 15.61 10.02
N ALA A 119 -1.78 16.09 11.12
CA ALA A 119 -2.74 17.18 11.13
C ALA A 119 -2.13 18.56 10.84
N LEU A 120 -0.81 18.69 10.92
CA LEU A 120 -0.11 19.97 10.73
C LEU A 120 -0.12 20.40 9.25
N SER A 121 -0.18 21.70 9.04
CA SER A 121 0.11 22.28 7.73
C SER A 121 1.51 21.92 7.25
N ASN A 122 1.78 22.09 5.98
CA ASN A 122 3.12 21.80 5.45
C ASN A 122 4.18 22.71 6.07
N GLU A 123 3.84 23.98 6.28
CA GLU A 123 4.71 25.00 6.88
C GLU A 123 5.05 24.65 8.33
N ALA A 124 4.04 24.32 9.15
CA ALA A 124 4.25 23.90 10.54
C ALA A 124 5.08 22.63 10.63
N TYR A 125 4.79 21.66 9.76
CA TYR A 125 5.54 20.40 9.72
C TYR A 125 7.00 20.64 9.33
N GLN A 126 7.24 21.49 8.32
CA GLN A 126 8.59 21.89 7.89
C GLN A 126 9.36 22.57 9.01
N SER A 127 8.73 23.50 9.72
CA SER A 127 9.35 24.19 10.85
C SER A 127 9.78 23.24 11.97
N LEU A 128 8.93 22.26 12.29
CA LEU A 128 9.16 21.32 13.40
C LEU A 128 10.09 20.15 13.04
N PHE A 129 10.01 19.66 11.80
CA PHE A 129 10.65 18.40 11.40
C PHE A 129 11.65 18.54 10.27
N GLN A 130 11.92 19.74 9.76
CA GLN A 130 12.86 20.06 8.68
C GLN A 130 12.55 19.28 7.37
N LYS A 131 11.28 18.98 7.14
CA LYS A 131 10.78 18.29 5.94
C LYS A 131 9.30 18.54 5.73
N ASN A 132 8.82 18.36 4.52
CA ASN A 132 7.40 18.49 4.20
C ASN A 132 6.57 17.41 4.90
N ASN A 133 5.32 17.74 5.22
CA ASN A 133 4.37 16.77 5.75
C ASN A 133 4.07 15.72 4.67
N PRO A 134 4.52 14.48 4.86
CA PRO A 134 4.42 13.46 3.81
C PRO A 134 2.99 12.95 3.60
N ASP A 135 2.05 13.37 4.44
CA ASP A 135 0.67 12.90 4.40
C ASP A 135 -0.30 13.92 3.76
N VAL A 136 0.14 15.15 3.49
CA VAL A 136 -0.69 16.24 2.91
C VAL A 136 -1.40 15.78 1.65
N LYS A 137 -0.67 15.21 0.69
CA LYS A 137 -1.27 14.77 -0.58
C LYS A 137 -2.40 13.77 -0.39
N LEU A 138 -2.25 12.81 0.51
CA LEU A 138 -3.30 11.83 0.76
C LEU A 138 -4.47 12.43 1.57
N LEU A 139 -4.20 13.31 2.53
CA LEU A 139 -5.25 14.05 3.25
C LEU A 139 -6.12 14.86 2.28
N GLU A 140 -5.50 15.58 1.34
CA GLU A 140 -6.22 16.38 0.33
C GLU A 140 -7.09 15.50 -0.56
N ILE A 141 -6.55 14.41 -1.10
CA ILE A 141 -7.30 13.47 -1.94
C ILE A 141 -8.49 12.90 -1.16
N LEU A 142 -8.29 12.45 0.06
CA LEU A 142 -9.37 11.89 0.88
C LEU A 142 -10.43 12.95 1.24
N ALA A 143 -10.02 14.19 1.51
CA ALA A 143 -10.96 15.30 1.76
C ALA A 143 -11.80 15.64 0.54
N GLN A 144 -11.28 15.57 -0.68
CA GLN A 144 -12.03 15.71 -1.93
C GLN A 144 -13.15 14.65 -2.04
N HIS A 145 -12.94 13.47 -1.44
CA HIS A 145 -13.93 12.40 -1.32
C HIS A 145 -14.74 12.48 -0.01
N LYS A 146 -14.87 13.69 0.56
CA LYS A 146 -15.70 14.01 1.74
C LYS A 146 -15.30 13.30 3.03
N VAL A 147 -14.07 12.76 3.13
CA VAL A 147 -13.52 12.27 4.40
C VAL A 147 -13.31 13.46 5.34
N ARG A 148 -13.85 13.38 6.54
CA ARG A 148 -13.74 14.41 7.58
C ARG A 148 -12.64 14.05 8.57
N PHE A 149 -11.70 14.98 8.79
CA PHE A 149 -10.57 14.78 9.70
C PHE A 149 -10.69 15.63 10.95
N PHE A 150 -10.49 14.99 12.09
CA PHE A 150 -10.44 15.61 13.40
C PHE A 150 -9.12 15.26 14.10
N VAL A 151 -8.46 16.25 14.69
CA VAL A 151 -7.27 16.03 15.51
C VAL A 151 -7.54 16.32 16.96
N CYS A 152 -7.03 15.49 17.85
CA CYS A 152 -7.13 15.63 19.30
C CYS A 152 -6.30 16.85 19.78
N SER A 153 -6.94 17.90 20.30
CA SER A 153 -6.23 19.06 20.84
C SER A 153 -5.36 18.70 22.04
N GLN A 154 -5.78 17.75 22.88
CA GLN A 154 -4.96 17.29 24.01
C GLN A 154 -3.65 16.66 23.53
N ALA A 155 -3.68 15.92 22.43
CA ALA A 155 -2.48 15.32 21.84
C ALA A 155 -1.59 16.37 21.13
N MET A 156 -2.18 17.44 20.57
CA MET A 156 -1.45 18.59 20.01
C MET A 156 -0.72 19.33 21.12
N ILE A 157 -1.44 19.72 22.19
CA ILE A 157 -0.89 20.44 23.34
C ILE A 157 0.24 19.64 24.00
N ALA A 158 0.02 18.36 24.27
CA ALA A 158 1.03 17.49 24.91
C ALA A 158 2.34 17.37 24.09
N ARG A 159 2.30 17.68 22.79
CA ARG A 159 3.47 17.67 21.89
C ARG A 159 3.97 19.04 21.51
N SER A 160 3.38 20.10 22.08
CA SER A 160 3.67 21.50 21.73
C SER A 160 3.50 21.77 20.22
N TYR A 161 2.51 21.14 19.60
CA TYR A 161 2.16 21.41 18.21
C TYR A 161 1.16 22.57 18.12
N PRO A 162 1.35 23.52 17.19
CA PRO A 162 0.50 24.70 17.08
C PRO A 162 -0.92 24.32 16.59
N LEU A 163 -1.94 24.72 17.36
CA LEU A 163 -3.34 24.46 17.02
C LEU A 163 -3.88 25.36 15.90
N ASP A 164 -3.24 26.48 15.66
CA ASP A 164 -3.57 27.46 14.62
C ASP A 164 -2.89 27.17 13.27
N GLN A 165 -2.03 26.17 13.20
CA GLN A 165 -1.29 25.79 11.99
C GLN A 165 -1.64 24.38 11.53
N LEU A 166 -2.92 24.05 11.55
CA LEU A 166 -3.42 22.79 11.02
C LEU A 166 -3.54 22.83 9.49
N HIS A 167 -3.48 21.64 8.90
CA HIS A 167 -3.87 21.46 7.50
C HIS A 167 -5.35 21.92 7.32
N PRO A 168 -5.70 22.66 6.24
CA PRO A 168 -7.05 23.24 6.07
C PRO A 168 -8.20 22.23 6.14
N ASN A 169 -7.97 21.00 5.78
CA ASN A 169 -8.98 19.93 5.82
C ASN A 169 -9.08 19.21 7.18
N VAL A 170 -8.30 19.64 8.20
CA VAL A 170 -8.31 19.03 9.53
C VAL A 170 -8.87 20.02 10.55
N LYS A 171 -9.80 19.58 11.38
CA LYS A 171 -10.40 20.39 12.45
C LYS A 171 -9.89 19.91 13.81
N ALA A 172 -9.51 20.84 14.66
CA ALA A 172 -9.24 20.54 16.06
C ALA A 172 -10.53 20.14 16.78
N THR A 173 -10.44 19.17 17.67
CA THR A 173 -11.52 18.74 18.56
C THR A 173 -10.99 18.63 19.98
N LEU A 174 -11.90 18.68 20.96
CA LEU A 174 -11.51 18.56 22.37
C LEU A 174 -10.62 17.34 22.63
N SER A 175 -11.04 16.18 22.12
CA SER A 175 -10.27 14.94 22.21
C SER A 175 -10.71 13.97 21.12
N ALA A 176 -9.80 13.08 20.67
CA ALA A 176 -10.16 11.93 19.83
C ALA A 176 -11.22 11.06 20.53
N LEU A 177 -11.14 10.92 21.87
CA LEU A 177 -12.14 10.16 22.64
C LEU A 177 -13.56 10.72 22.46
N THR A 178 -13.73 12.05 22.43
CA THR A 178 -15.04 12.65 22.19
C THR A 178 -15.54 12.44 20.77
N VAL A 179 -14.65 12.45 19.78
CA VAL A 179 -14.99 12.12 18.39
C VAL A 179 -15.47 10.68 18.30
N VAL A 180 -14.69 9.74 18.81
CA VAL A 180 -15.01 8.30 18.79
C VAL A 180 -16.36 8.05 19.45
N ALA A 181 -16.55 8.52 20.68
CA ALA A 181 -17.79 8.30 21.41
C ALA A 181 -19.02 8.90 20.70
N ASN A 182 -18.90 10.15 20.22
CA ASN A 182 -20.01 10.87 19.58
C ASN A 182 -20.40 10.25 18.22
N TYR A 183 -19.42 9.79 17.43
CA TYR A 183 -19.72 9.19 16.14
C TYR A 183 -20.24 7.75 16.29
N GLN A 184 -19.74 6.97 17.24
CA GLN A 184 -20.32 5.65 17.55
C GLN A 184 -21.77 5.77 18.03
N LYS A 185 -22.10 6.76 18.87
CA LYS A 185 -23.51 7.05 19.25
C LYS A 185 -24.40 7.41 18.06
N LYS A 186 -23.83 7.94 16.98
CA LYS A 186 -24.53 8.25 15.73
C LYS A 186 -24.65 7.04 14.78
N GLY A 187 -24.17 5.85 15.21
CA GLY A 187 -24.22 4.64 14.41
C GLY A 187 -23.01 4.41 13.50
N TYR A 188 -21.93 5.20 13.63
CA TYR A 188 -20.72 4.95 12.86
C TYR A 188 -20.00 3.67 13.31
N ILE A 189 -19.63 2.85 12.34
CA ILE A 189 -18.89 1.61 12.57
C ILE A 189 -17.41 1.96 12.78
N LEU A 190 -16.87 1.55 13.92
CA LEU A 190 -15.43 1.71 14.18
C LEU A 190 -14.64 0.70 13.36
N MET A 191 -13.79 1.22 12.49
CA MET A 191 -12.93 0.43 11.61
C MET A 191 -11.57 0.17 12.27
N PRO A 192 -10.99 -1.03 12.06
CA PRO A 192 -9.71 -1.45 12.65
C PRO A 192 -8.51 -0.67 12.15
#